data_1e361caacdeb3282dce9fb43a7d0ffc2
#
_entry.id   1e361caacdeb3282dce9fb43a7d0ffc2
#
_cell.length_a   1.000
_cell.length_b   1.000
_cell.length_c   1.000
_cell.angle_alpha   90.00
_cell.angle_beta   90.00
_cell.angle_gamma   90.00
#
_symmetry.space_group_name_H-M   'P 1'
#
loop_
_entity.id
_entity.type
_entity.pdbx_description
1 polymer ?
#
loop_
_entity_poly.entity_id
_entity_poly.type
_entity_poly.pdbx_seq_one_letter_code
_entity_poly.pdbx_strand_id
1 'polypeptide(L)'
;IDVPYELYFNDISLRRDGSFYASHMYDRDITLNRWLFVSIIKTNTGFLVEWVENKFKKVEGSDGSGPNGIALDEDSNIIYINYNQGDSITKFDLLSNKKLNKKFIEAPDNPFIDGDDVWVTSLDFQPNDFGECEFKVSCSLPFSIYKLDKNNLEIKDKYSFSKTVFGLPTVAVPIKNEVFLGSFHSDRLGIIK
;
A
#
# COMPACT_ATOMS: atom_id res chain seq x y z
N ILE A 1 5.55 22.75 1.55
CA ILE A 1 6.54 21.81 2.12
C ILE A 1 7.51 21.45 1.01
N ASP A 2 8.80 21.73 1.19
CA ASP A 2 9.83 21.33 0.24
C ASP A 2 10.27 19.91 0.58
N VAL A 3 9.98 18.97 -0.34
CA VAL A 3 10.37 17.57 -0.19
C VAL A 3 11.80 17.39 -0.69
N PRO A 4 12.73 16.82 0.11
CA PRO A 4 14.08 16.50 -0.34
C PRO A 4 14.07 15.63 -1.61
N TYR A 5 14.97 15.89 -2.55
CA TYR A 5 14.99 15.21 -3.86
C TYR A 5 15.10 13.69 -3.75
N GLU A 6 15.86 13.20 -2.80
CA GLU A 6 16.09 11.79 -2.53
C GLU A 6 14.84 11.03 -2.03
N LEU A 7 13.82 11.77 -1.54
CA LEU A 7 12.58 11.16 -1.09
C LEU A 7 11.57 11.04 -2.24
N TYR A 8 11.12 9.84 -2.50
CA TYR A 8 10.10 9.52 -3.49
C TYR A 8 8.89 8.89 -2.80
N PHE A 9 7.86 9.71 -2.53
CA PHE A 9 6.67 9.29 -1.81
C PHE A 9 5.68 8.57 -2.72
N ASN A 10 5.09 7.50 -2.18
CA ASN A 10 3.97 6.80 -2.78
C ASN A 10 2.66 7.21 -2.11
N ASP A 11 2.60 7.17 -0.78
CA ASP A 11 1.39 7.44 -0.02
C ASP A 11 1.66 8.31 1.22
N ILE A 12 0.61 8.97 1.72
CA ILE A 12 0.67 9.88 2.88
C ILE A 12 -0.49 9.60 3.82
N SER A 13 -0.20 9.51 5.12
CA SER A 13 -1.22 9.41 6.18
C SER A 13 -1.09 10.56 7.17
N LEU A 14 -2.15 11.38 7.27
CA LEU A 14 -2.18 12.60 8.09
C LEU A 14 -2.45 12.29 9.55
N ARG A 15 -1.88 13.11 10.44
CA ARG A 15 -2.21 13.19 11.87
C ARG A 15 -3.13 14.40 12.14
N ARG A 16 -3.84 14.35 13.25
CA ARG A 16 -4.76 15.43 13.69
C ARG A 16 -4.05 16.76 13.95
N ASP A 17 -2.77 16.73 14.31
CA ASP A 17 -1.94 17.91 14.55
C ASP A 17 -1.37 18.55 13.27
N GLY A 18 -1.64 17.97 12.11
CA GLY A 18 -1.16 18.43 10.81
C GLY A 18 0.21 17.86 10.40
N SER A 19 0.88 17.11 11.28
CA SER A 19 2.02 16.29 10.88
C SER A 19 1.56 15.07 10.07
N PHE A 20 2.47 14.33 9.43
CA PHE A 20 2.11 13.17 8.64
C PHE A 20 3.23 12.14 8.54
N TYR A 21 2.84 10.93 8.19
CA TYR A 21 3.74 9.90 7.70
C TYR A 21 3.64 9.78 6.20
N ALA A 22 4.75 9.48 5.53
CA ALA A 22 4.78 9.16 4.11
C ALA A 22 5.63 7.93 3.86
N SER A 23 5.25 7.12 2.88
CA SER A 23 6.04 5.99 2.43
C SER A 23 7.04 6.44 1.36
N HIS A 24 8.34 6.30 1.63
CA HIS A 24 9.41 6.38 0.62
C HIS A 24 9.61 4.99 0.03
N MET A 25 9.20 4.80 -1.22
CA MET A 25 9.10 3.47 -1.83
C MET A 25 10.45 2.94 -2.33
N TYR A 26 11.20 3.78 -3.05
CA TYR A 26 12.52 3.48 -3.61
C TYR A 26 13.20 4.75 -4.10
N ASP A 27 14.46 4.65 -4.48
CA ASP A 27 15.22 5.78 -5.03
C ASP A 27 14.52 6.39 -6.26
N ARG A 28 14.36 7.70 -6.30
CA ARG A 28 13.69 8.42 -7.40
C ARG A 28 14.23 8.05 -8.79
N ASP A 29 15.52 7.84 -8.88
CA ASP A 29 16.23 7.57 -10.15
C ASP A 29 16.47 6.07 -10.39
N ILE A 30 15.65 5.21 -9.76
CA ILE A 30 15.77 3.77 -9.95
C ILE A 30 15.54 3.40 -11.42
N THR A 31 16.49 2.70 -12.01
CA THR A 31 16.35 2.19 -13.38
C THR A 31 15.40 0.99 -13.43
N LEU A 32 14.75 0.74 -14.58
CA LEU A 32 13.86 -0.41 -14.77
C LEU A 32 14.54 -1.74 -14.41
N ASN A 33 15.77 -1.95 -14.84
CA ASN A 33 16.52 -3.18 -14.55
C ASN A 33 16.76 -3.34 -13.04
N ARG A 34 17.09 -2.27 -12.34
CA ARG A 34 17.27 -2.31 -10.89
C ARG A 34 15.95 -2.53 -10.18
N TRP A 35 14.89 -1.88 -10.64
CA TRP A 35 13.54 -2.08 -10.08
C TRP A 35 13.09 -3.54 -10.23
N LEU A 36 13.25 -4.16 -11.41
CA LEU A 36 12.97 -5.57 -11.63
C LEU A 36 13.80 -6.47 -10.71
N PHE A 37 15.12 -6.19 -10.62
CA PHE A 37 16.01 -6.97 -9.76
C PHE A 37 15.57 -6.92 -8.29
N VAL A 38 15.32 -5.73 -7.72
CA VAL A 38 14.92 -5.61 -6.30
C VAL A 38 13.54 -6.18 -6.06
N SER A 39 12.63 -6.16 -7.04
CA SER A 39 11.31 -6.79 -6.95
C SER A 39 11.40 -8.31 -6.88
N ILE A 40 12.36 -8.92 -7.59
CA ILE A 40 12.58 -10.38 -7.57
C ILE A 40 13.23 -10.82 -6.26
N ILE A 41 14.30 -10.14 -5.83
CA ILE A 41 15.06 -10.53 -4.62
C ILE A 41 14.47 -9.96 -3.33
N LYS A 42 13.45 -9.11 -3.43
CA LYS A 42 12.67 -8.51 -2.32
C LYS A 42 13.56 -7.84 -1.26
N THR A 43 14.57 -7.10 -1.70
CA THR A 43 15.44 -6.31 -0.80
C THR A 43 14.69 -5.10 -0.25
N ASN A 44 15.15 -4.58 0.89
CA ASN A 44 14.67 -3.30 1.40
C ASN A 44 15.03 -2.19 0.43
N THR A 45 14.03 -1.49 -0.10
CA THR A 45 14.17 -0.39 -1.05
C THR A 45 13.72 0.94 -0.49
N GLY A 46 12.95 0.90 0.61
CA GLY A 46 12.38 2.10 1.20
C GLY A 46 12.04 1.96 2.67
N PHE A 47 11.41 2.98 3.21
CA PHE A 47 11.05 3.14 4.61
C PHE A 47 9.94 4.17 4.77
N LEU A 48 9.42 4.35 5.99
CA LEU A 48 8.55 5.49 6.31
C LEU A 48 9.37 6.71 6.73
N VAL A 49 8.84 7.88 6.39
CA VAL A 49 9.27 9.15 6.95
C VAL A 49 8.13 9.82 7.71
N GLU A 50 8.46 10.51 8.78
CA GLU A 50 7.58 11.40 9.51
C GLU A 50 7.93 12.85 9.15
N TRP A 51 6.92 13.66 8.80
CA TRP A 51 7.07 15.10 8.69
C TRP A 51 6.49 15.76 9.94
N VAL A 52 7.34 16.37 10.71
CA VAL A 52 7.02 17.04 11.97
C VAL A 52 7.96 18.21 12.20
N GLU A 53 7.48 19.33 12.75
CA GLU A 53 8.28 20.54 13.01
C GLU A 53 9.05 21.03 11.77
N ASN A 54 8.41 20.96 10.58
CA ASN A 54 9.00 21.33 9.28
C ASN A 54 10.23 20.49 8.88
N LYS A 55 10.36 19.26 9.36
CA LYS A 55 11.47 18.35 9.05
C LYS A 55 10.96 16.96 8.70
N PHE A 56 11.64 16.31 7.76
CA PHE A 56 11.49 14.90 7.49
C PHE A 56 12.45 14.09 8.37
N LYS A 57 11.92 13.08 9.05
CA LYS A 57 12.67 12.13 9.88
C LYS A 57 12.35 10.73 9.43
N LYS A 58 13.35 9.87 9.23
CA LYS A 58 13.12 8.44 8.98
C LYS A 58 12.50 7.81 10.22
N VAL A 59 11.49 6.96 10.00
CA VAL A 59 10.92 6.10 11.05
C VAL A 59 11.77 4.83 11.13
N GLU A 60 12.56 4.71 12.19
CA GLU A 60 13.46 3.58 12.38
C GLU A 60 12.69 2.25 12.45
N GLY A 61 13.25 1.18 11.88
CA GLY A 61 12.63 -0.14 11.84
C GLY A 61 11.54 -0.33 10.79
N SER A 62 11.15 0.73 10.06
CA SER A 62 10.13 0.66 9.00
C SER A 62 10.67 0.22 7.63
N ASP A 63 11.94 -0.09 7.52
CA ASP A 63 12.58 -0.51 6.26
C ASP A 63 11.90 -1.74 5.66
N GLY A 64 11.71 -1.75 4.33
CA GLY A 64 11.10 -2.87 3.63
C GLY A 64 11.20 -2.81 2.13
N SER A 65 10.71 -3.85 1.46
CA SER A 65 10.73 -3.96 0.01
C SER A 65 9.51 -3.29 -0.59
N GLY A 66 9.71 -2.09 -1.13
CA GLY A 66 8.69 -1.26 -1.76
C GLY A 66 7.55 -0.86 -0.81
N PRO A 67 7.81 -0.06 0.26
CA PRO A 67 6.73 0.52 1.04
C PRO A 67 5.83 1.35 0.12
N ASN A 68 4.56 0.95 0.03
CA ASN A 68 3.57 1.55 -0.85
C ASN A 68 2.50 2.25 0.00
N GLY A 69 1.27 1.77 0.03
CA GLY A 69 0.21 2.38 0.81
C GLY A 69 0.40 2.25 2.32
N ILE A 70 -0.10 3.23 3.06
CA ILE A 70 -0.06 3.28 4.52
C ILE A 70 -1.38 3.75 5.11
N ALA A 71 -1.78 3.19 6.25
CA ALA A 71 -2.94 3.65 7.00
C ALA A 71 -2.61 3.79 8.47
N LEU A 72 -2.85 4.98 9.05
CA LEU A 72 -2.57 5.30 10.45
C LEU A 72 -3.80 5.11 11.32
N ASP A 73 -3.68 4.30 12.35
CA ASP A 73 -4.55 4.30 13.51
C ASP A 73 -3.90 5.16 14.61
N GLU A 74 -4.19 6.45 14.58
CA GLU A 74 -3.54 7.44 15.44
C GLU A 74 -3.81 7.19 16.93
N ASP A 75 -5.02 6.72 17.25
CA ASP A 75 -5.42 6.49 18.66
C ASP A 75 -4.61 5.36 19.32
N SER A 76 -4.21 4.37 18.53
CA SER A 76 -3.38 3.24 19.00
C SER A 76 -1.88 3.42 18.72
N ASN A 77 -1.46 4.48 18.03
CA ASN A 77 -0.10 4.68 17.51
C ASN A 77 0.38 3.53 16.62
N ILE A 78 -0.53 2.95 15.84
CA ILE A 78 -0.26 1.87 14.89
C ILE A 78 -0.35 2.41 13.47
N ILE A 79 0.59 2.02 12.62
CA ILE A 79 0.51 2.25 11.18
C ILE A 79 0.58 0.89 10.45
N TYR A 80 -0.31 0.70 9.49
CA TYR A 80 -0.30 -0.45 8.59
C TYR A 80 0.48 -0.05 7.35
N ILE A 81 1.46 -0.88 6.98
CA ILE A 81 2.37 -0.62 5.87
C ILE A 81 2.23 -1.76 4.87
N ASN A 82 1.86 -1.45 3.66
CA ASN A 82 1.91 -2.38 2.54
C ASN A 82 3.29 -2.32 1.89
N TYR A 83 4.01 -3.42 1.95
CA TYR A 83 5.26 -3.62 1.22
C TYR A 83 4.93 -4.30 -0.11
N ASN A 84 4.69 -3.50 -1.15
CA ASN A 84 4.22 -3.99 -2.46
C ASN A 84 5.16 -5.02 -3.07
N GLN A 85 6.45 -4.71 -3.20
CA GLN A 85 7.46 -5.65 -3.70
C GLN A 85 7.79 -6.78 -2.70
N GLY A 86 7.49 -6.56 -1.43
CA GLY A 86 7.69 -7.51 -0.34
C GLY A 86 6.52 -8.48 -0.10
N ASP A 87 5.45 -8.38 -0.91
CA ASP A 87 4.23 -9.19 -0.82
C ASP A 87 3.68 -9.29 0.60
N SER A 88 3.52 -8.15 1.26
CA SER A 88 3.03 -8.19 2.63
C SER A 88 2.44 -6.89 3.14
N ILE A 89 1.43 -7.01 4.00
CA ILE A 89 1.04 -5.96 4.93
C ILE A 89 1.68 -6.20 6.29
N THR A 90 2.11 -5.13 6.94
CA THR A 90 2.73 -5.17 8.27
C THR A 90 2.03 -4.18 9.21
N LYS A 91 1.68 -4.65 10.40
CA LYS A 91 1.26 -3.82 11.54
C LYS A 91 2.51 -3.31 12.24
N PHE A 92 2.71 -2.02 12.30
CA PHE A 92 3.91 -1.38 12.87
C PHE A 92 3.53 -0.48 14.04
N ASP A 93 4.22 -0.62 15.15
CA ASP A 93 4.05 0.21 16.37
C ASP A 93 5.03 1.40 16.30
N LEU A 94 4.46 2.60 16.24
CA LEU A 94 5.21 3.86 16.14
C LEU A 94 5.90 4.25 17.46
N LEU A 95 5.42 3.77 18.61
CA LEU A 95 6.05 4.08 19.90
C LEU A 95 7.32 3.26 20.14
N SER A 96 7.27 1.99 19.80
CA SER A 96 8.41 1.09 19.98
C SER A 96 9.30 0.96 18.75
N ASN A 97 8.89 1.50 17.60
CA ASN A 97 9.52 1.35 16.30
C ASN A 97 9.69 -0.14 15.90
N LYS A 98 8.65 -0.95 16.10
CA LYS A 98 8.68 -2.39 15.85
C LYS A 98 7.58 -2.88 14.96
N LYS A 99 7.91 -3.82 14.08
CA LYS A 99 6.95 -4.63 13.34
C LYS A 99 6.33 -5.64 14.31
N LEU A 100 5.00 -5.59 14.50
CA LEU A 100 4.27 -6.47 15.41
C LEU A 100 3.78 -7.73 14.69
N ASN A 101 2.99 -7.55 13.64
CA ASN A 101 2.40 -8.62 12.84
C ASN A 101 2.70 -8.38 11.36
N LYS A 102 2.80 -9.47 10.62
CA LYS A 102 2.97 -9.46 9.17
C LYS A 102 2.05 -10.50 8.54
N LYS A 103 1.36 -10.13 7.45
CA LYS A 103 0.56 -11.05 6.63
C LYS A 103 1.05 -11.01 5.19
N PHE A 104 1.19 -12.19 4.58
CA PHE A 104 1.46 -12.30 3.15
C PHE A 104 0.22 -11.91 2.35
N ILE A 105 0.38 -10.94 1.45
CA ILE A 105 -0.59 -10.51 0.44
C ILE A 105 0.24 -10.12 -0.78
N GLU A 106 -0.06 -10.69 -1.95
CA GLU A 106 0.67 -10.44 -3.18
C GLU A 106 0.50 -8.98 -3.63
N ALA A 107 1.61 -8.31 -3.91
CA ALA A 107 1.69 -6.93 -4.39
C ALA A 107 0.58 -6.01 -3.79
N PRO A 108 0.50 -5.86 -2.44
CA PRO A 108 -0.55 -5.05 -1.82
C PRO A 108 -0.32 -3.58 -2.13
N ASP A 109 -1.42 -2.84 -2.36
CA ASP A 109 -1.39 -1.40 -2.61
C ASP A 109 -1.87 -0.61 -1.37
N ASN A 110 -2.89 0.25 -1.43
CA ASN A 110 -3.24 1.10 -0.30
C ASN A 110 -4.15 0.37 0.71
N PRO A 111 -3.81 0.36 2.01
CA PRO A 111 -4.69 -0.12 3.06
C PRO A 111 -5.70 0.96 3.45
N PHE A 112 -6.89 0.53 3.89
CA PHE A 112 -7.92 1.41 4.44
C PHE A 112 -8.46 0.81 5.75
N ILE A 113 -8.50 1.62 6.83
CA ILE A 113 -9.03 1.19 8.13
C ILE A 113 -10.51 1.53 8.21
N ASP A 114 -11.33 0.51 8.53
CA ASP A 114 -12.75 0.66 8.81
C ASP A 114 -13.11 -0.09 10.11
N GLY A 115 -13.29 0.63 11.21
CA GLY A 115 -13.56 0.08 12.52
C GLY A 115 -12.48 -0.92 12.97
N ASP A 116 -12.83 -2.19 13.09
CA ASP A 116 -11.95 -3.29 13.50
C ASP A 116 -11.35 -4.05 12.30
N ASP A 117 -11.46 -3.50 11.11
CA ASP A 117 -11.00 -4.11 9.87
C ASP A 117 -9.96 -3.26 9.15
N VAL A 118 -9.08 -3.93 8.41
CA VAL A 118 -8.17 -3.30 7.43
C VAL A 118 -8.46 -3.90 6.07
N TRP A 119 -8.84 -3.05 5.13
CA TRP A 119 -9.09 -3.42 3.75
C TRP A 119 -7.84 -3.19 2.92
N VAL A 120 -7.49 -4.15 2.06
CA VAL A 120 -6.26 -4.11 1.25
C VAL A 120 -6.58 -4.58 -0.16
N THR A 121 -6.14 -3.83 -1.16
CA THR A 121 -6.12 -4.27 -2.54
C THR A 121 -4.84 -5.06 -2.82
N SER A 122 -4.94 -6.07 -3.66
CA SER A 122 -3.82 -6.92 -4.09
C SER A 122 -3.83 -7.05 -5.61
N LEU A 123 -2.68 -6.89 -6.22
CA LEU A 123 -2.48 -7.08 -7.65
C LEU A 123 -2.02 -8.53 -7.89
N ASP A 124 -2.95 -9.40 -8.33
CA ASP A 124 -2.73 -10.85 -8.44
C ASP A 124 -2.09 -11.22 -9.81
N PHE A 125 -1.06 -10.50 -10.23
CA PHE A 125 -0.36 -10.72 -11.50
C PHE A 125 1.14 -10.42 -11.38
N GLN A 126 1.91 -10.95 -12.30
CA GLN A 126 3.36 -10.70 -12.31
C GLN A 126 3.71 -9.37 -12.99
N PRO A 127 4.81 -8.71 -12.62
CA PRO A 127 5.22 -7.44 -13.22
C PRO A 127 5.29 -7.46 -14.76
N ASN A 128 5.60 -8.59 -15.37
CA ASN A 128 5.64 -8.75 -16.82
C ASN A 128 4.27 -8.63 -17.49
N ASP A 129 3.18 -8.98 -16.77
CA ASP A 129 1.83 -8.93 -17.32
C ASP A 129 1.35 -7.48 -17.48
N PHE A 130 1.98 -6.55 -16.76
CA PHE A 130 1.64 -5.13 -16.81
C PHE A 130 1.83 -4.51 -18.21
N GLY A 131 2.75 -5.04 -19.03
CA GLY A 131 2.94 -4.62 -20.42
C GLY A 131 1.69 -4.73 -21.29
N GLU A 132 0.76 -5.64 -20.95
CA GLU A 132 -0.54 -5.74 -21.64
C GLU A 132 -1.47 -4.54 -21.40
N CYS A 133 -1.18 -3.73 -20.39
CA CYS A 133 -1.99 -2.58 -19.96
C CYS A 133 -1.57 -1.26 -20.61
N GLU A 134 -0.37 -1.15 -21.15
CA GLU A 134 0.28 0.10 -21.55
C GLU A 134 -0.60 1.00 -22.43
N PHE A 135 -1.39 0.40 -23.34
CA PHE A 135 -2.23 1.14 -24.29
C PHE A 135 -3.74 1.00 -24.02
N LYS A 136 -4.14 0.43 -22.89
CA LYS A 136 -5.55 0.24 -22.54
C LYS A 136 -6.02 1.33 -21.59
N VAL A 137 -7.23 1.83 -21.81
CA VAL A 137 -7.89 2.79 -20.90
C VAL A 137 -8.21 2.13 -19.54
N SER A 138 -8.55 0.85 -19.56
CA SER A 138 -8.75 0.04 -18.35
C SER A 138 -8.07 -1.32 -18.54
N CYS A 139 -7.32 -1.73 -17.53
CA CYS A 139 -6.58 -2.97 -17.56
C CYS A 139 -7.30 -4.06 -16.76
N SER A 140 -7.68 -5.15 -17.42
CA SER A 140 -8.44 -6.26 -16.84
C SER A 140 -7.56 -7.37 -16.23
N LEU A 141 -6.41 -7.04 -15.69
CA LEU A 141 -5.56 -7.98 -14.96
C LEU A 141 -6.23 -8.43 -13.65
N PRO A 142 -5.95 -9.66 -13.17
CA PRO A 142 -6.55 -10.18 -11.95
C PRO A 142 -6.13 -9.40 -10.72
N PHE A 143 -7.05 -9.29 -9.77
CA PHE A 143 -6.84 -8.65 -8.49
C PHE A 143 -7.70 -9.27 -7.39
N SER A 144 -7.32 -9.03 -6.15
CA SER A 144 -8.12 -9.40 -4.98
C SER A 144 -8.27 -8.22 -4.03
N ILE A 145 -9.37 -8.25 -3.26
CA ILE A 145 -9.61 -7.37 -2.13
C ILE A 145 -9.63 -8.23 -0.87
N TYR A 146 -8.84 -7.88 0.11
CA TYR A 146 -8.78 -8.55 1.39
C TYR A 146 -9.41 -7.68 2.47
N LYS A 147 -10.20 -8.32 3.34
CA LYS A 147 -10.64 -7.76 4.60
C LYS A 147 -9.92 -8.50 5.73
N LEU A 148 -9.12 -7.78 6.50
CA LEU A 148 -8.27 -8.32 7.56
C LEU A 148 -8.76 -7.85 8.92
N ASP A 149 -8.56 -8.67 9.94
CA ASP A 149 -8.69 -8.22 11.32
C ASP A 149 -7.59 -7.21 11.67
N LYS A 150 -7.98 -6.06 12.19
CA LYS A 150 -7.07 -4.95 12.54
C LYS A 150 -6.02 -5.33 13.60
N ASN A 151 -6.33 -6.29 14.48
CA ASN A 151 -5.44 -6.62 15.60
C ASN A 151 -4.33 -7.60 15.22
N ASN A 152 -4.68 -8.66 14.47
CA ASN A 152 -3.77 -9.79 14.19
C ASN A 152 -3.48 -9.99 12.70
N LEU A 153 -4.12 -9.24 11.80
CA LEU A 153 -4.04 -9.36 10.34
C LEU A 153 -4.54 -10.70 9.79
N GLU A 154 -5.41 -11.41 10.51
CA GLU A 154 -6.07 -12.58 9.97
C GLU A 154 -7.07 -12.20 8.88
N ILE A 155 -7.12 -13.01 7.82
CA ILE A 155 -8.05 -12.78 6.72
C ILE A 155 -9.45 -13.16 7.18
N LYS A 156 -10.36 -12.16 7.23
CA LYS A 156 -11.80 -12.37 7.46
C LYS A 156 -12.54 -12.69 6.18
N ASP A 157 -12.22 -11.95 5.10
CA ASP A 157 -12.82 -12.13 3.77
C ASP A 157 -11.80 -11.89 2.67
N LYS A 158 -12.01 -12.54 1.52
CA LYS A 158 -11.26 -12.33 0.28
C LYS A 158 -12.21 -12.35 -0.92
N TYR A 159 -12.16 -11.31 -1.73
CA TYR A 159 -12.90 -11.17 -2.99
C TYR A 159 -11.89 -11.18 -4.14
N SER A 160 -11.98 -12.16 -5.06
CA SER A 160 -11.03 -12.30 -6.17
C SER A 160 -11.72 -12.10 -7.52
N PHE A 161 -11.06 -11.37 -8.41
CA PHE A 161 -11.56 -10.99 -9.72
C PHE A 161 -10.50 -11.27 -10.79
N SER A 162 -10.87 -11.95 -11.86
CA SER A 162 -9.92 -12.38 -12.89
C SER A 162 -10.12 -11.72 -14.26
N LYS A 163 -11.31 -11.25 -14.58
CA LYS A 163 -11.65 -10.62 -15.86
C LYS A 163 -12.78 -9.64 -15.69
N THR A 164 -12.45 -8.41 -15.34
CA THR A 164 -13.44 -7.34 -15.16
C THR A 164 -13.18 -6.20 -16.15
N VAL A 165 -14.19 -5.37 -16.40
CA VAL A 165 -14.02 -4.11 -17.15
C VAL A 165 -13.34 -3.02 -16.30
N PHE A 166 -13.12 -3.30 -15.02
CA PHE A 166 -12.37 -2.51 -14.07
C PHE A 166 -11.09 -3.26 -13.71
N GLY A 167 -9.99 -2.59 -13.55
CA GLY A 167 -8.74 -3.25 -13.19
C GLY A 167 -7.82 -2.37 -12.37
N LEU A 168 -6.74 -2.98 -11.90
CA LEU A 168 -5.68 -2.35 -11.14
C LEU A 168 -6.19 -1.47 -9.98
N PRO A 169 -7.03 -2.02 -9.07
CA PRO A 169 -7.48 -1.27 -7.92
C PRO A 169 -6.31 -0.94 -7.00
N THR A 170 -6.29 0.30 -6.52
CA THR A 170 -5.29 0.77 -5.56
C THR A 170 -5.83 0.91 -4.15
N VAL A 171 -7.15 1.11 -4.01
CA VAL A 171 -7.79 1.26 -2.71
C VAL A 171 -9.19 0.65 -2.71
N ALA A 172 -9.58 0.08 -1.58
CA ALA A 172 -10.93 -0.44 -1.32
C ALA A 172 -11.51 0.28 -0.09
N VAL A 173 -12.60 1.03 -0.29
CA VAL A 173 -13.24 1.84 0.75
C VAL A 173 -14.64 1.31 1.01
N PRO A 174 -14.92 0.64 2.14
CA PRO A 174 -16.27 0.22 2.50
C PRO A 174 -17.13 1.43 2.87
N ILE A 175 -18.32 1.50 2.31
CA ILE A 175 -19.33 2.52 2.62
C ILE A 175 -20.67 1.80 2.76
N LYS A 176 -21.18 1.68 3.98
CA LYS A 176 -22.39 0.90 4.29
C LYS A 176 -22.25 -0.57 3.87
N ASN A 177 -23.03 -1.01 2.88
CA ASN A 177 -23.06 -2.39 2.39
C ASN A 177 -22.32 -2.56 1.06
N GLU A 178 -21.57 -1.57 0.61
CA GLU A 178 -20.85 -1.58 -0.65
C GLU A 178 -19.36 -1.29 -0.42
N VAL A 179 -18.49 -1.82 -1.27
CA VAL A 179 -17.06 -1.49 -1.24
C VAL A 179 -16.71 -0.78 -2.54
N PHE A 180 -16.28 0.47 -2.41
CA PHE A 180 -15.84 1.31 -3.53
C PHE A 180 -14.37 1.07 -3.82
N LEU A 181 -14.04 0.89 -5.09
CA LEU A 181 -12.67 0.65 -5.54
C LEU A 181 -12.18 1.82 -6.40
N GLY A 182 -11.06 2.44 -5.97
CA GLY A 182 -10.28 3.35 -6.79
C GLY A 182 -9.22 2.61 -7.59
N SER A 183 -8.77 3.17 -8.71
CA SER A 183 -7.76 2.57 -9.57
C SER A 183 -6.83 3.63 -10.14
N PHE A 184 -5.57 3.29 -10.36
CA PHE A 184 -4.62 4.14 -11.08
C PHE A 184 -4.68 3.94 -12.60
N HIS A 185 -5.38 2.90 -13.09
CA HIS A 185 -5.46 2.57 -14.51
C HIS A 185 -6.85 2.06 -14.92
N SER A 186 -7.88 2.89 -14.63
CA SER A 186 -9.25 2.69 -15.07
C SER A 186 -9.96 4.03 -15.20
N ASP A 187 -10.92 4.12 -16.13
CA ASP A 187 -11.74 5.30 -16.39
C ASP A 187 -13.00 5.38 -15.50
N ARG A 188 -13.13 4.50 -14.52
CA ARG A 188 -14.34 4.34 -13.69
C ARG A 188 -14.01 3.91 -12.27
N LEU A 189 -14.97 4.04 -11.36
CA LEU A 189 -14.95 3.42 -10.05
C LEU A 189 -15.53 2.01 -10.12
N GLY A 190 -14.95 1.09 -9.35
CA GLY A 190 -15.52 -0.23 -9.08
C GLY A 190 -16.44 -0.19 -7.86
N ILE A 191 -17.48 -1.02 -7.83
CA ILE A 191 -18.35 -1.23 -6.67
C ILE A 191 -18.60 -2.71 -6.50
N ILE A 192 -18.28 -3.22 -5.31
CA ILE A 192 -18.67 -4.58 -4.84
C ILE A 192 -19.92 -4.41 -3.98
N LYS A 193 -20.97 -5.21 -4.28
CA LYS A 193 -22.26 -5.23 -3.55
C LYS A 193 -22.41 -6.52 -2.77
#